data_dc1172f33c5f335aedc654da1468dd12
#
_entry.id   dc1172f33c5f335aedc654da1468dd12
#
_cell.length_a   1.000
_cell.length_b   1.000
_cell.length_c   1.000
_cell.angle_alpha   90.00
_cell.angle_beta   90.00
_cell.angle_gamma   90.00
#
_symmetry.space_group_name_H-M   'P 1'
#
loop_
_entity.id
_entity.type
_entity.pdbx_description
1 polymer ?
#
loop_
_entity_poly.entity_id
_entity_poly.type
_entity_poly.pdbx_seq_one_letter_code
_entity_poly.pdbx_strand_id
1 'polypeptide(L)'
;MAKLAIVGTIKVAPGRRDEYLKHLRAHAERCRANEPGTLQFEILAPHDDPDTVMLYEVYASSEAFQAHWTGESMKQMRRNSEGLQVSLSGVRCDLVE
;
A
#
# COMPACT_ATOMS: atom_id res chain seq x y z
N MET A 1 -10.45 -19.60 6.14
CA MET A 1 -10.81 -18.18 6.17
C MET A 1 -10.41 -17.53 4.86
N ALA A 2 -11.24 -16.63 4.37
CA ALA A 2 -10.93 -15.95 3.12
C ALA A 2 -9.73 -15.01 3.31
N LYS A 3 -8.87 -14.98 2.33
CA LYS A 3 -7.82 -13.96 2.27
C LYS A 3 -8.46 -12.61 1.96
N LEU A 4 -7.87 -11.56 2.50
CA LEU A 4 -8.34 -10.20 2.28
C LEU A 4 -7.50 -9.54 1.19
N ALA A 5 -8.15 -9.05 0.14
CA ALA A 5 -7.48 -8.24 -0.88
C ALA A 5 -7.85 -6.77 -0.69
N ILE A 6 -6.88 -5.89 -0.90
CA ILE A 6 -7.09 -4.45 -0.88
C ILE A 6 -6.73 -3.91 -2.26
N VAL A 7 -7.65 -3.16 -2.84
CA VAL A 7 -7.37 -2.37 -4.05
C VAL A 7 -7.35 -0.91 -3.62
N GLY A 8 -6.18 -0.31 -3.66
CA GLY A 8 -5.97 1.05 -3.15
C GLY A 8 -5.69 2.04 -4.26
N THR A 9 -6.08 3.29 -4.04
CA THR A 9 -5.76 4.41 -4.92
C THR A 9 -5.21 5.55 -4.08
N ILE A 10 -4.02 6.01 -4.45
CA ILE A 10 -3.32 7.09 -3.74
C ILE A 10 -3.15 8.25 -4.72
N LYS A 11 -3.60 9.43 -4.32
CA LYS A 11 -3.27 10.66 -5.03
C LYS A 11 -2.06 11.29 -4.38
N VAL A 12 -1.07 11.65 -5.17
CA VAL A 12 0.16 12.28 -4.68
C VAL A 12 0.22 13.74 -5.10
N ALA A 13 1.06 14.51 -4.42
CA ALA A 13 1.28 15.91 -4.77
C ALA A 13 1.76 16.00 -6.23
N PRO A 14 1.30 16.99 -7.00
CA PRO A 14 1.63 17.09 -8.43
C PRO A 14 3.14 17.05 -8.68
N GLY A 15 3.54 16.17 -9.61
CA GLY A 15 4.94 16.02 -10.00
C GLY A 15 5.81 15.27 -8.99
N ARG A 16 5.25 14.73 -7.91
CA ARG A 16 6.00 14.11 -6.83
C ARG A 16 5.88 12.59 -6.79
N ARG A 17 5.31 11.97 -7.84
CA ARG A 17 5.09 10.51 -7.81
C ARG A 17 6.38 9.71 -7.71
N ASP A 18 7.43 10.10 -8.41
CA ASP A 18 8.69 9.35 -8.37
C ASP A 18 9.30 9.37 -6.98
N GLU A 19 9.22 10.52 -6.29
CA GLU A 19 9.68 10.63 -4.91
C GLU A 19 8.84 9.76 -3.97
N TYR A 20 7.52 9.80 -4.14
CA TYR A 20 6.61 8.98 -3.34
C TYR A 20 6.88 7.49 -3.54
N LEU A 21 7.11 7.08 -4.79
CA LEU A 21 7.36 5.67 -5.13
C LEU A 21 8.63 5.12 -4.48
N LYS A 22 9.65 5.95 -4.24
CA LYS A 22 10.85 5.49 -3.51
C LYS A 22 10.49 5.02 -2.11
N HIS A 23 9.67 5.80 -1.41
CA HIS A 23 9.25 5.45 -0.06
C HIS A 23 8.28 4.26 -0.06
N LEU A 24 7.39 4.22 -1.04
CA LEU A 24 6.41 3.13 -1.14
C LEU A 24 7.08 1.80 -1.47
N ARG A 25 8.07 1.79 -2.37
CA ARG A 25 8.83 0.58 -2.69
C ARG A 25 9.55 0.03 -1.45
N ALA A 26 10.20 0.92 -0.69
CA ALA A 26 10.87 0.53 0.55
C ALA A 26 9.88 -0.02 1.56
N HIS A 27 8.71 0.60 1.69
CA HIS A 27 7.63 0.12 2.56
C HIS A 27 7.16 -1.28 2.13
N ALA A 28 6.91 -1.48 0.85
CA ALA A 28 6.48 -2.79 0.33
C ALA A 28 7.51 -3.89 0.64
N GLU A 29 8.79 -3.59 0.46
CA GLU A 29 9.86 -4.55 0.79
C GLU A 29 9.87 -4.90 2.27
N ARG A 30 9.74 -3.90 3.16
CA ARG A 30 9.69 -4.14 4.61
C ARG A 30 8.49 -5.00 4.98
N CYS A 31 7.34 -4.71 4.38
CA CYS A 31 6.11 -5.48 4.66
C CYS A 31 6.27 -6.94 4.24
N ARG A 32 6.77 -7.18 3.04
CA ARG A 32 6.97 -8.54 2.55
C ARG A 32 8.01 -9.31 3.37
N ALA A 33 9.04 -8.63 3.85
CA ALA A 33 10.12 -9.27 4.61
C ALA A 33 9.74 -9.56 6.06
N ASN A 34 8.94 -8.68 6.69
CA ASN A 34 8.78 -8.69 8.14
C ASN A 34 7.35 -8.97 8.62
N GLU A 35 6.38 -9.00 7.72
CA GLU A 35 4.98 -9.23 8.06
C GLU A 35 4.51 -10.55 7.46
N PRO A 36 4.49 -11.64 8.24
CA PRO A 36 4.14 -12.95 7.68
C PRO A 36 2.75 -13.01 7.04
N GLY A 37 1.83 -12.18 7.52
CA GLY A 37 0.47 -12.14 7.00
C GLY A 37 0.30 -11.27 5.75
N THR A 38 1.32 -10.54 5.32
CA THR A 38 1.31 -9.77 4.08
C THR A 38 1.79 -10.69 2.96
N LEU A 39 0.84 -11.21 2.19
CA LEU A 39 1.12 -12.25 1.19
C LEU A 39 1.54 -11.67 -0.15
N GLN A 40 1.01 -10.50 -0.49
CA GLN A 40 1.30 -9.84 -1.77
C GLN A 40 1.16 -8.33 -1.60
N PHE A 41 2.03 -7.59 -2.27
CA PHE A 41 2.00 -6.13 -2.24
C PHE A 41 2.54 -5.64 -3.58
N GLU A 42 1.62 -5.23 -4.49
CA GLU A 42 1.98 -4.75 -5.82
C GLU A 42 1.67 -3.27 -5.94
N ILE A 43 2.57 -2.54 -6.59
CA ILE A 43 2.45 -1.10 -6.81
C ILE A 43 2.21 -0.89 -8.30
N LEU A 44 1.19 -0.13 -8.63
CA LEU A 44 0.78 0.13 -10.01
C LEU A 44 0.83 1.62 -10.29
N ALA A 45 1.33 1.99 -11.47
CA ALA A 45 1.37 3.37 -11.92
C ALA A 45 0.45 3.50 -13.14
N PRO A 46 -0.73 4.15 -13.00
CA PRO A 46 -1.64 4.31 -14.14
C PRO A 46 -0.99 5.13 -15.26
N HIS A 47 -1.20 4.72 -16.50
CA HIS A 47 -0.62 5.42 -17.66
C HIS A 47 -1.19 6.83 -17.84
N ASP A 48 -2.48 7.00 -17.54
CA ASP A 48 -3.19 8.24 -17.86
C ASP A 48 -3.23 9.27 -16.73
N ASP A 49 -2.63 8.96 -15.58
CA ASP A 49 -2.66 9.86 -14.43
C ASP A 49 -1.29 9.85 -13.73
N PRO A 50 -0.44 10.86 -14.02
CA PRO A 50 0.93 10.89 -13.47
C PRO A 50 1.00 11.16 -11.97
N ASP A 51 -0.10 11.56 -11.35
CA ASP A 51 -0.16 11.90 -9.93
C ASP A 51 -0.94 10.87 -9.11
N THR A 52 -1.13 9.68 -9.68
CA THR A 52 -1.83 8.58 -9.01
C THR A 52 -0.93 7.35 -8.90
N VAL A 53 -1.05 6.64 -7.79
CA VAL A 53 -0.47 5.32 -7.57
C VAL A 53 -1.59 4.39 -7.13
N MET A 54 -1.60 3.17 -7.66
CA MET A 54 -2.57 2.17 -7.23
C MET A 54 -1.85 1.01 -6.54
N LEU A 55 -2.56 0.33 -5.66
CA LEU A 55 -2.04 -0.79 -4.89
C LEU A 55 -2.93 -2.00 -5.06
N TYR A 56 -2.31 -3.17 -5.14
CA TYR A 56 -2.98 -4.44 -4.99
C TYR A 56 -2.26 -5.21 -3.89
N GLU A 57 -2.95 -5.46 -2.78
CA GLU A 57 -2.38 -6.09 -1.60
C GLU A 57 -3.24 -7.29 -1.20
N VAL A 58 -2.59 -8.36 -0.75
CA VAL A 58 -3.29 -9.54 -0.26
C VAL A 58 -2.75 -9.89 1.12
N TYR A 59 -3.67 -10.07 2.06
CA TYR A 59 -3.38 -10.44 3.45
C TYR A 59 -4.01 -11.79 3.78
N ALA A 60 -3.35 -12.53 4.65
CA ALA A 60 -3.83 -13.86 5.06
C ALA A 60 -5.21 -13.80 5.74
N SER A 61 -5.53 -12.66 6.39
CA SER A 61 -6.75 -12.48 7.14
C SER A 61 -6.97 -10.98 7.42
N SER A 62 -8.14 -10.63 7.97
CA SER A 62 -8.40 -9.27 8.43
C SER A 62 -7.45 -8.88 9.57
N GLU A 63 -7.11 -9.82 10.45
CA GLU A 63 -6.17 -9.58 11.54
C GLU A 63 -4.77 -9.27 11.01
N ALA A 64 -4.34 -9.96 9.94
CA ALA A 64 -3.06 -9.70 9.29
C ALA A 64 -3.03 -8.29 8.69
N PHE A 65 -4.12 -7.86 8.08
CA PHE A 65 -4.22 -6.48 7.57
C PHE A 65 -4.16 -5.47 8.70
N GLN A 66 -4.85 -5.72 9.81
CA GLN A 66 -4.83 -4.82 10.96
C GLN A 66 -3.41 -4.70 11.53
N ALA A 67 -2.67 -5.82 11.62
CA ALA A 67 -1.28 -5.82 12.06
C ALA A 67 -0.39 -4.98 11.13
N HIS A 68 -0.61 -5.08 9.81
CA HIS A 68 0.08 -4.26 8.82
C HIS A 68 -0.25 -2.77 9.02
N TRP A 69 -1.53 -2.44 9.14
CA TRP A 69 -2.00 -1.06 9.22
C TRP A 69 -1.45 -0.32 10.44
N THR A 70 -1.30 -1.03 11.56
CA THR A 70 -0.79 -0.47 12.81
C THR A 70 0.69 -0.77 13.06
N GLY A 71 1.37 -1.38 12.09
CA GLY A 71 2.75 -1.85 12.23
C GLY A 71 3.80 -0.76 12.04
N GLU A 72 5.04 -1.12 12.36
CA GLU A 72 6.16 -0.18 12.32
C GLU A 72 6.47 0.33 10.91
N SER A 73 6.35 -0.55 9.90
CA SER A 73 6.62 -0.14 8.52
C SER A 73 5.61 0.92 8.06
N MET A 74 4.34 0.76 8.44
CA MET A 74 3.31 1.74 8.10
C MET A 74 3.58 3.08 8.78
N LYS A 75 3.98 3.05 10.03
CA LYS A 75 4.35 4.27 10.76
C LYS A 75 5.51 4.98 10.08
N GLN A 76 6.54 4.23 9.70
CA GLN A 76 7.68 4.78 8.97
C GLN A 76 7.27 5.35 7.63
N MET A 77 6.39 4.65 6.90
CA MET A 77 5.89 5.13 5.60
C MET A 77 5.15 6.47 5.77
N ARG A 78 4.30 6.58 6.78
CA ARG A 78 3.58 7.83 7.05
C ARG A 78 4.55 8.99 7.30
N ARG A 79 5.60 8.76 8.08
CA ARG A 79 6.61 9.79 8.35
C ARG A 79 7.36 10.17 7.07
N ASN A 80 7.78 9.16 6.29
CA ASN A 80 8.61 9.38 5.10
C ASN A 80 7.84 10.05 3.97
N SER A 81 6.54 9.83 3.89
CA SER A 81 5.70 10.37 2.81
C SER A 81 4.91 11.62 3.21
N GLU A 82 5.22 12.20 4.36
CA GLU A 82 4.54 13.42 4.82
C GLU A 82 4.67 14.52 3.77
N GLY A 83 3.53 15.14 3.43
CA GLY A 83 3.48 16.19 2.41
C GLY A 83 3.41 15.67 0.97
N LEU A 84 3.58 14.37 0.76
CA LEU A 84 3.53 13.79 -0.60
C LEU A 84 2.18 13.15 -0.93
N GLN A 85 1.53 12.55 0.05
CA GLN A 85 0.24 11.89 -0.15
C GLN A 85 -0.89 12.89 0.07
N VAL A 86 -1.73 13.06 -0.96
CA VAL A 86 -2.89 13.96 -0.90
C VAL A 86 -4.12 13.22 -0.39
N SER A 87 -4.36 12.01 -0.90
CA SER A 87 -5.49 11.20 -0.47
C SER A 87 -5.19 9.72 -0.65
N LEU A 88 -5.89 8.91 0.12
CA LEU A 88 -5.81 7.45 0.04
C LEU A 88 -7.23 6.91 0.15
N SER A 89 -7.61 6.05 -0.77
CA SER A 89 -8.85 5.30 -0.69
C SER A 89 -8.56 3.83 -0.98
N GLY A 90 -9.34 2.94 -0.38
CA GLY A 90 -9.15 1.51 -0.59
C GLY A 90 -10.47 0.78 -0.57
N VAL A 91 -10.53 -0.29 -1.38
CA VAL A 91 -11.67 -1.21 -1.40
C VAL A 91 -11.20 -2.53 -0.81
N ARG A 92 -11.91 -3.01 0.21
CA ARG A 92 -11.65 -4.31 0.84
C ARG A 92 -12.45 -5.36 0.10
N CYS A 93 -11.78 -6.43 -0.30
CA CYS A 93 -12.39 -7.50 -1.10
C CYS A 93 -12.03 -8.85 -0.52
N ASP A 94 -12.94 -9.81 -0.64
CA ASP A 94 -12.55 -11.21 -0.46
C ASP A 94 -11.80 -11.64 -1.71
N LEU A 95 -10.66 -12.33 -1.52
CA LEU A 95 -9.97 -12.92 -2.66
C LEU A 95 -10.74 -14.19 -3.05
N VAL A 96 -11.30 -14.18 -4.23
CA VAL A 96 -12.08 -15.33 -4.74
C VAL A 96 -11.10 -16.31 -5.38
N GLU A 97 -11.01 -17.50 -4.80
CA GLU A 97 -10.06 -18.53 -5.26
C GLU A 97 -10.76 -19.74 -5.89
#